data_d21e0b1986112f15e81e05862b7ac245
#
_entry.id   d21e0b1986112f15e81e05862b7ac245
#
_cell.length_a   1.000
_cell.length_b   1.000
_cell.length_c   1.000
_cell.angle_alpha   90.00
_cell.angle_beta   90.00
_cell.angle_gamma   90.00
#
_symmetry.space_group_name_H-M   'P 1'
#
loop_
_entity.id
_entity.type
_entity.pdbx_description
1 polymer ?
#
loop_
_entity_poly.entity_id
_entity_poly.type
_entity_poly.pdbx_seq_one_letter_code
_entity_poly.pdbx_strand_id
1 'polypeptide(L)' 'MDTQTIIIIVVVVLIVLFVLGYFGRGRFR' A
#
# COMPACT_ATOMS: atom_id res chain seq x y z
N MET A 1 13.08 3.67 15.14
CA MET A 1 12.05 2.86 14.51
C MET A 1 12.15 1.42 14.97
N ASP A 2 11.08 0.96 15.56
CA ASP A 2 11.04 -0.41 16.05
C ASP A 2 10.61 -1.36 14.96
N THR A 3 10.90 -2.62 15.20
CA THR A 3 10.48 -3.64 14.26
C THR A 3 8.98 -3.57 14.02
N GLN A 4 8.24 -3.32 15.09
CA GLN A 4 6.80 -3.25 14.98
C GLN A 4 6.35 -2.10 14.08
N THR A 5 7.00 -0.97 14.21
CA THR A 5 6.69 0.19 13.39
C THR A 5 6.95 -0.11 11.93
N ILE A 6 8.05 -0.79 11.66
CA ILE A 6 8.41 -1.14 10.30
C ILE A 6 7.34 -2.05 9.69
N ILE A 7 6.88 -3.01 10.47
CA ILE A 7 5.87 -3.94 9.99
C ILE A 7 4.58 -3.18 9.65
N ILE A 8 4.19 -2.26 10.51
CA ILE A 8 2.98 -1.48 10.30
C ILE A 8 3.11 -0.65 9.02
N ILE A 9 4.24 -0.02 8.83
CA ILE A 9 4.46 0.80 7.66
C ILE A 9 4.40 -0.05 6.39
N VAL A 10 5.03 -1.20 6.44
CA VAL A 10 5.04 -2.10 5.28
C VAL A 10 3.62 -2.54 4.93
N VAL A 11 2.85 -2.90 5.95
CA VAL A 11 1.48 -3.34 5.74
C VAL A 11 0.64 -2.23 5.13
N VAL A 12 0.78 -1.01 5.67
CA VAL A 12 0.02 0.12 5.17
C VAL A 12 0.38 0.41 3.71
N VAL A 13 1.67 0.38 3.41
CA VAL A 13 2.13 0.64 2.04
C VAL A 13 1.58 -0.42 1.09
N LEU A 14 1.58 -1.67 1.53
CA LEU A 14 1.07 -2.74 0.70
C LEU A 14 -0.43 -2.56 0.42
N ILE A 15 -1.17 -2.17 1.44
CA ILE A 15 -2.61 -1.96 1.27
C ILE A 15 -2.86 -0.80 0.31
N VAL A 16 -2.14 0.28 0.49
CA VAL A 16 -2.30 1.45 -0.37
C VAL A 16 -1.97 1.10 -1.80
N LEU A 17 -0.87 0.41 -2.00
CA LEU A 17 -0.46 0.01 -3.34
C LEU A 17 -1.49 -0.91 -3.98
N PHE A 18 -2.06 -1.79 -3.19
CA PHE A 18 -3.05 -2.72 -3.69
C PHE A 18 -4.31 -1.98 -4.15
N VAL A 19 -4.77 -1.07 -3.32
CA VAL A 19 -5.97 -0.29 -3.62
C VAL A 19 -5.74 0.61 -4.82
N LEU A 20 -4.61 1.28 -4.84
CA LEU A 20 -4.28 2.17 -5.95
C LEU A 20 -4.10 1.39 -7.24
N GLY A 21 -3.47 0.24 -7.14
CA GLY A 21 -3.28 -0.60 -8.30
C GLY A 21 -4.60 -1.09 -8.88
N TYR A 22 -5.54 -1.34 -8.02
CA TYR A 22 -6.83 -1.83 -8.43
C TYR A 22 -7.67 -0.72 -9.06
N PHE A 23 -7.70 0.41 -8.40
CA PHE A 23 -8.47 1.56 -8.85
C PHE A 23 -7.82 2.26 -10.03
N GLY A 24 -6.54 2.46 -9.95
CA GLY A 24 -5.82 3.18 -10.97
C GLY A 24 -5.75 2.46 -12.28
N ARG A 25 -5.97 1.17 -12.26
CA ARG A 25 -5.96 0.41 -13.47
C ARG A 25 -6.90 0.92 -14.51
N GLY A 26 -8.12 1.01 -14.21
CA GLY A 26 -9.12 1.43 -15.16
C GLY A 26 -9.16 2.92 -15.32
N ARG A 27 -8.66 3.63 -14.35
CA ARG A 27 -8.71 5.04 -14.40
C ARG A 27 -7.69 5.65 -15.32
N PHE A 28 -6.52 5.17 -15.23
CA PHE A 28 -5.43 5.69 -15.99
C PHE A 28 -5.46 5.28 -17.44
N ARG A 29 -6.20 4.32 -17.73
CA ARG A 29 -6.24 3.88 -19.09
C ARG A 29 -7.12 4.75 -19.93
#